data_d4de273c0e6d0a2e41b78ea73aa97222
#
_entry.id   d4de273c0e6d0a2e41b78ea73aa97222
#
_cell.length_a   1.000
_cell.length_b   1.000
_cell.length_c   1.000
_cell.angle_alpha   90.00
_cell.angle_beta   90.00
_cell.angle_gamma   90.00
#
_symmetry.space_group_name_H-M   'P 1'
#
loop_
_entity.id
_entity.type
_entity.pdbx_description
1 polymer ?
#
loop_
_entity_poly.entity_id
_entity_poly.type
_entity_poly.pdbx_seq_one_letter_code
_entity_poly.pdbx_strand_id
1 'polypeptide(L)'
;CASTYLITIPVMLPIFKKMKLNPLILLLLVGLSTGVMNLVPWGGPTIRAATAIEMDATELWVSMIPMQIFGLIISLGAAVICGKTETMRLKKAGVDLAALSAEVEAEKDEDKDGLRRPKLFWVDLILTILVIAALVKSGVAPYLIFMFGTMIALMINYPDMGLQGKLLKKYAPSCIDLTVTLIGAGVFLGIFANSGIITSMAQVLIGILPKFMVKYLYIIMGILGGPIGLIMGPDPYYYAVMPLVIETVAPYGITAAQVAKAMLIG
;
A
#
# COMPACT_ATOMS: atom_id res chain seq x y z
N CYS A 1 5.48 0.58 0.74
CA CYS A 1 5.78 0.37 -0.69
C CYS A 1 7.24 0.00 -0.93
N ALA A 2 8.23 0.88 -0.70
CA ALA A 2 9.64 0.55 -0.92
C ALA A 2 10.09 -0.66 -0.09
N SER A 3 9.69 -0.74 1.17
CA SER A 3 9.99 -1.88 2.05
C SER A 3 9.45 -3.21 1.52
N THR A 4 8.28 -3.23 0.90
CA THR A 4 7.73 -4.44 0.28
C THR A 4 8.65 -4.95 -0.82
N TYR A 5 9.11 -4.07 -1.71
CA TYR A 5 10.07 -4.44 -2.76
C TYR A 5 11.41 -4.87 -2.19
N LEU A 6 11.94 -4.15 -1.21
CA LEU A 6 13.24 -4.45 -0.57
C LEU A 6 13.24 -5.79 0.18
N ILE A 7 12.09 -6.23 0.68
CA ILE A 7 11.96 -7.52 1.37
C ILE A 7 11.60 -8.63 0.39
N THR A 8 10.58 -8.42 -0.44
CA THR A 8 10.02 -9.49 -1.29
C THR A 8 10.95 -9.87 -2.43
N ILE A 9 11.57 -8.88 -3.11
CA ILE A 9 12.40 -9.18 -4.28
C ILE A 9 13.65 -9.99 -3.90
N PRO A 10 14.48 -9.62 -2.91
CA PRO A 10 15.64 -10.42 -2.53
C PRO A 10 15.31 -11.83 -2.07
N VAL A 11 14.16 -12.04 -1.45
CA VAL A 11 13.71 -13.36 -0.99
C VAL A 11 13.20 -14.23 -2.12
N MET A 12 12.40 -13.63 -3.03
CA MET A 12 11.74 -14.39 -4.12
C MET A 12 12.58 -14.53 -5.39
N LEU A 13 13.49 -13.58 -5.65
CA LEU A 13 14.30 -13.57 -6.87
C LEU A 13 15.21 -14.82 -7.02
N PRO A 14 15.87 -15.33 -5.96
CA PRO A 14 16.63 -16.58 -6.06
C PRO A 14 15.73 -17.76 -6.45
N ILE A 15 14.52 -17.84 -5.89
CA ILE A 15 13.54 -18.88 -6.21
C ILE A 15 13.13 -18.78 -7.69
N PHE A 16 12.80 -17.57 -8.16
CA PHE A 16 12.46 -17.33 -9.57
C PHE A 16 13.59 -17.72 -10.53
N LYS A 17 14.84 -17.37 -10.19
CA LYS A 17 16.03 -17.75 -10.98
C LYS A 17 16.24 -19.26 -11.04
N LYS A 18 16.10 -19.96 -9.91
CA LYS A 18 16.19 -21.43 -9.84
C LYS A 18 15.11 -22.10 -10.68
N MET A 19 13.89 -21.64 -10.56
CA MET A 19 12.76 -22.13 -11.36
C MET A 19 12.80 -21.66 -12.81
N LYS A 20 13.85 -20.95 -13.25
CA LYS A 20 14.01 -20.39 -14.61
C LYS A 20 12.82 -19.51 -15.02
N LEU A 21 12.10 -18.94 -14.05
CA LEU A 21 10.99 -18.02 -14.28
C LEU A 21 11.53 -16.62 -14.66
N ASN A 22 10.74 -15.88 -15.45
CA ASN A 22 11.08 -14.52 -15.81
C ASN A 22 11.01 -13.57 -14.61
N PRO A 23 12.12 -12.93 -14.18
CA PRO A 23 12.13 -12.01 -13.03
C PRO A 23 11.20 -10.80 -13.19
N LEU A 24 10.89 -10.39 -14.44
CA LEU A 24 9.97 -9.27 -14.69
C LEU A 24 8.54 -9.58 -14.22
N ILE A 25 8.14 -10.87 -14.24
CA ILE A 25 6.84 -11.28 -13.71
C ILE A 25 6.78 -11.09 -12.19
N LEU A 26 7.86 -11.39 -11.47
CA LEU A 26 7.93 -11.10 -10.04
C LEU A 26 7.72 -9.59 -9.79
N LEU A 27 8.41 -8.75 -10.53
CA LEU A 27 8.29 -7.29 -10.39
C LEU A 27 6.86 -6.82 -10.68
N LEU A 28 6.24 -7.34 -11.76
CA LEU A 28 4.85 -7.02 -12.13
C LEU A 28 3.87 -7.42 -11.02
N LEU A 29 3.97 -8.66 -10.52
CA LEU A 29 3.05 -9.16 -9.49
C LEU A 29 3.22 -8.45 -8.15
N VAL A 30 4.45 -8.15 -7.75
CA VAL A 30 4.72 -7.34 -6.55
C VAL A 30 4.17 -5.93 -6.72
N GLY A 31 4.32 -5.33 -7.92
CA GLY A 31 3.77 -4.01 -8.23
C GLY A 31 2.26 -3.96 -8.12
N LEU A 32 1.56 -4.87 -8.81
CA LEU A 32 0.10 -4.97 -8.76
C LEU A 32 -0.43 -5.21 -7.33
N SER A 33 0.18 -6.18 -6.62
CA SER A 33 -0.24 -6.48 -5.24
C SER A 33 0.01 -5.31 -4.30
N THR A 34 1.14 -4.62 -4.44
CA THR A 34 1.47 -3.45 -3.62
C THR A 34 0.51 -2.30 -3.90
N GLY A 35 0.15 -2.04 -5.16
CA GLY A 35 -0.83 -1.03 -5.54
C GLY A 35 -2.17 -1.25 -4.84
N VAL A 36 -2.71 -2.46 -4.92
CA VAL A 36 -3.99 -2.82 -4.28
C VAL A 36 -3.91 -2.79 -2.76
N MET A 37 -2.82 -3.32 -2.17
CA MET A 37 -2.65 -3.36 -0.71
C MET A 37 -2.28 -2.01 -0.10
N ASN A 38 -1.91 -1.02 -0.89
CA ASN A 38 -1.72 0.35 -0.42
C ASN A 38 -3.05 1.06 -0.07
N LEU A 39 -4.18 0.53 -0.51
CA LEU A 39 -5.50 1.08 -0.20
C LEU A 39 -5.97 0.76 1.24
N VAL A 40 -5.28 -0.10 1.99
CA VAL A 40 -5.63 -0.39 3.40
C VAL A 40 -5.47 0.86 4.30
N PRO A 41 -6.19 0.96 5.43
CA PRO A 41 -6.22 2.16 6.26
C PRO A 41 -4.86 2.55 6.87
N TRP A 42 -3.92 1.61 6.96
CA TRP A 42 -2.53 1.85 7.35
C TRP A 42 -1.59 1.99 6.15
N GLY A 43 -2.10 1.93 4.94
CA GLY A 43 -1.35 2.17 3.72
C GLY A 43 -0.87 3.61 3.64
N GLY A 44 0.37 3.80 3.22
CA GLY A 44 0.95 5.14 3.12
C GLY A 44 0.11 6.14 2.29
N PRO A 45 -0.35 5.77 1.10
CA PRO A 45 -1.24 6.62 0.30
C PRO A 45 -2.56 6.95 1.01
N THR A 46 -3.22 5.93 1.59
CA THR A 46 -4.51 6.11 2.26
C THR A 46 -4.41 7.04 3.47
N ILE A 47 -3.36 6.90 4.31
CA ILE A 47 -3.12 7.81 5.44
C ILE A 47 -2.93 9.25 4.95
N ARG A 48 -2.12 9.45 3.89
CA ARG A 48 -1.86 10.78 3.32
C ARG A 48 -3.13 11.43 2.79
N ALA A 49 -3.90 10.67 2.00
CA ALA A 49 -5.16 11.16 1.46
C ALA A 49 -6.16 11.49 2.58
N ALA A 50 -6.33 10.63 3.56
CA ALA A 50 -7.20 10.85 4.72
C ALA A 50 -6.78 12.09 5.52
N THR A 51 -5.47 12.25 5.77
CA THR A 51 -4.93 13.44 6.45
C THR A 51 -5.20 14.72 5.65
N ALA A 52 -5.03 14.68 4.34
CA ALA A 52 -5.22 15.86 3.49
C ALA A 52 -6.69 16.32 3.37
N ILE A 53 -7.65 15.42 3.60
CA ILE A 53 -9.10 15.74 3.61
C ILE A 53 -9.70 15.77 5.02
N GLU A 54 -8.87 15.69 6.06
CA GLU A 54 -9.28 15.68 7.47
C GLU A 54 -10.33 14.60 7.80
N MET A 55 -10.21 13.40 7.18
CA MET A 55 -11.09 12.27 7.37
C MET A 55 -10.37 11.13 8.09
N ASP A 56 -11.11 10.28 8.82
CA ASP A 56 -10.54 9.05 9.36
C ASP A 56 -10.13 8.08 8.24
N ALA A 57 -8.91 7.53 8.34
CA ALA A 57 -8.36 6.63 7.32
C ALA A 57 -9.17 5.33 7.17
N THR A 58 -9.80 4.85 8.25
CA THR A 58 -10.65 3.66 8.22
C THR A 58 -11.97 3.96 7.51
N GLU A 59 -12.56 5.14 7.74
CA GLU A 59 -13.78 5.57 7.07
C GLU A 59 -13.56 5.69 5.55
N LEU A 60 -12.46 6.33 5.15
CA LEU A 60 -12.07 6.42 3.75
C LEU A 60 -11.87 5.02 3.15
N TRP A 61 -11.15 4.13 3.84
CA TRP A 61 -10.92 2.76 3.39
C TRP A 61 -12.19 1.94 3.24
N VAL A 62 -13.10 1.97 4.21
CA VAL A 62 -14.37 1.22 4.16
C VAL A 62 -15.13 1.56 2.87
N SER A 63 -15.10 2.82 2.46
CA SER A 63 -15.74 3.27 1.22
C SER A 63 -15.04 2.76 -0.05
N MET A 64 -13.78 2.29 0.05
CA MET A 64 -12.96 1.78 -1.05
C MET A 64 -12.85 0.25 -1.09
N ILE A 65 -13.40 -0.47 -0.10
CA ILE A 65 -13.36 -1.94 -0.04
C ILE A 65 -13.82 -2.61 -1.36
N PRO A 66 -14.91 -2.18 -2.02
CA PRO A 66 -15.33 -2.80 -3.28
C PRO A 66 -14.26 -2.69 -4.38
N MET A 67 -13.57 -1.55 -4.44
CA MET A 67 -12.49 -1.32 -5.40
C MET A 67 -11.24 -2.14 -5.07
N GLN A 68 -10.93 -2.28 -3.80
CA GLN A 68 -9.82 -3.12 -3.33
C GLN A 68 -10.07 -4.59 -3.66
N ILE A 69 -11.30 -5.09 -3.45
CA ILE A 69 -11.67 -6.47 -3.83
C ILE A 69 -11.52 -6.67 -5.33
N PHE A 70 -11.99 -5.71 -6.15
CA PHE A 70 -11.82 -5.76 -7.60
C PHE A 70 -10.34 -5.80 -8.01
N GLY A 71 -9.51 -4.95 -7.40
CA GLY A 71 -8.06 -4.95 -7.61
C GLY A 71 -7.38 -6.27 -7.21
N LEU A 72 -7.80 -6.89 -6.09
CA LEU A 72 -7.33 -8.21 -5.68
C LEU A 72 -7.67 -9.29 -6.70
N ILE A 73 -8.89 -9.28 -7.23
CA ILE A 73 -9.31 -10.23 -8.28
C ILE A 73 -8.45 -10.06 -9.54
N ILE A 74 -8.19 -8.83 -9.95
CA ILE A 74 -7.29 -8.54 -11.09
C ILE A 74 -5.87 -9.04 -10.81
N SER A 75 -5.32 -8.77 -9.63
CA SER A 75 -3.96 -9.18 -9.25
C SER A 75 -3.83 -10.70 -9.23
N LEU A 76 -4.82 -11.41 -8.66
CA LEU A 76 -4.85 -12.87 -8.67
C LEU A 76 -5.03 -13.42 -10.09
N GLY A 77 -5.90 -12.81 -10.90
CA GLY A 77 -6.06 -13.16 -12.31
C GLY A 77 -4.77 -13.01 -13.10
N ALA A 78 -4.06 -11.89 -12.92
CA ALA A 78 -2.76 -11.65 -13.53
C ALA A 78 -1.73 -12.69 -13.08
N ALA A 79 -1.70 -13.06 -11.79
CA ALA A 79 -0.81 -14.09 -11.27
C ALA A 79 -1.08 -15.46 -11.93
N VAL A 80 -2.34 -15.84 -12.08
CA VAL A 80 -2.74 -17.10 -12.76
C VAL A 80 -2.36 -17.07 -14.24
N ILE A 81 -2.61 -15.96 -14.94
CA ILE A 81 -2.25 -15.80 -16.36
C ILE A 81 -0.75 -15.87 -16.53
N CYS A 82 0.01 -15.11 -15.75
CA CYS A 82 1.48 -15.12 -15.79
C CYS A 82 2.03 -16.51 -15.46
N GLY A 83 1.48 -17.19 -14.45
CA GLY A 83 1.88 -18.54 -14.09
C GLY A 83 1.64 -19.55 -15.24
N LYS A 84 0.47 -19.50 -15.88
CA LYS A 84 0.15 -20.36 -17.03
C LYS A 84 1.07 -20.07 -18.24
N THR A 85 1.32 -18.81 -18.56
CA THR A 85 2.20 -18.44 -19.67
C THR A 85 3.63 -18.89 -19.43
N GLU A 86 4.16 -18.75 -18.21
CA GLU A 86 5.49 -19.24 -17.85
C GLU A 86 5.57 -20.76 -17.86
N THR A 87 4.56 -21.45 -17.34
CA THR A 87 4.48 -22.91 -17.40
C THR A 87 4.51 -23.42 -18.84
N MET A 88 3.76 -22.77 -19.74
CA MET A 88 3.78 -23.13 -21.17
C MET A 88 5.12 -22.85 -21.83
N ARG A 89 5.79 -21.73 -21.47
CA ARG A 89 7.12 -21.38 -21.95
C ARG A 89 8.16 -22.43 -21.54
N LEU A 90 8.17 -22.82 -20.26
CA LEU A 90 9.11 -23.78 -19.71
C LEU A 90 8.87 -25.19 -20.27
N LYS A 91 7.63 -25.63 -20.44
CA LYS A 91 7.30 -26.91 -21.10
C LYS A 91 7.81 -26.95 -22.55
N LYS A 92 7.62 -25.87 -23.32
CA LYS A 92 8.15 -25.74 -24.69
C LYS A 92 9.68 -25.77 -24.73
N ALA A 93 10.34 -25.30 -23.66
CA ALA A 93 11.79 -25.33 -23.52
C ALA A 93 12.33 -26.70 -23.01
N GLY A 94 11.47 -27.70 -22.80
CA GLY A 94 11.86 -29.04 -22.34
C GLY A 94 12.31 -29.10 -20.87
N VAL A 95 11.90 -28.14 -20.04
CA VAL A 95 12.27 -28.07 -18.63
C VAL A 95 11.32 -28.92 -17.79
N ASP A 96 11.87 -29.84 -16.99
CA ASP A 96 11.10 -30.63 -16.02
C ASP A 96 10.75 -29.75 -14.80
N LEU A 97 9.48 -29.35 -14.73
CA LEU A 97 8.97 -28.50 -13.66
C LEU A 97 8.87 -29.26 -12.31
N ALA A 98 8.67 -30.58 -12.33
CA ALA A 98 8.53 -31.37 -11.12
C ALA A 98 9.90 -31.50 -10.41
N ALA A 99 10.97 -31.75 -11.16
CA ALA A 99 12.33 -31.79 -10.61
C ALA A 99 12.76 -30.43 -10.01
N LEU A 100 12.48 -29.32 -10.74
CA LEU A 100 12.77 -27.98 -10.26
C LEU A 100 11.98 -27.58 -9.00
N SER A 101 10.72 -27.98 -8.88
CA SER A 101 9.92 -27.68 -7.68
C SER A 101 10.43 -28.44 -6.46
N ALA A 102 10.84 -29.70 -6.63
CA ALA A 102 11.42 -30.52 -5.54
C ALA A 102 12.74 -29.94 -5.03
N GLU A 103 13.63 -29.44 -5.91
CA GLU A 103 14.88 -28.77 -5.50
C GLU A 103 14.62 -27.48 -4.71
N VAL A 104 13.61 -26.70 -5.09
CA VAL A 104 13.25 -25.45 -4.39
C VAL A 104 12.61 -25.73 -3.04
N GLU A 105 11.81 -26.81 -2.91
CA GLU A 105 11.21 -27.18 -1.63
C GLU A 105 12.24 -27.69 -0.62
N ALA A 106 13.26 -28.42 -1.06
CA ALA A 106 14.33 -28.91 -0.20
C ALA A 106 15.18 -27.80 0.44
N GLU A 107 15.29 -26.62 -0.22
CA GLU A 107 16.08 -25.49 0.29
C GLU A 107 15.27 -24.48 1.12
N LYS A 108 13.95 -24.61 1.18
CA LYS A 108 13.09 -23.70 1.98
C LYS A 108 13.28 -23.81 3.49
N ASP A 109 14.00 -24.79 3.99
CA ASP A 109 14.08 -25.10 5.43
C ASP A 109 15.20 -24.38 6.21
N GLU A 110 16.03 -23.55 5.59
CA GLU A 110 17.03 -22.78 6.32
C GLU A 110 16.47 -21.49 6.90
N ASP A 111 16.00 -21.54 8.14
CA ASP A 111 15.69 -20.34 8.96
C ASP A 111 16.98 -19.71 9.49
N LYS A 112 17.64 -18.88 8.69
CA LYS A 112 18.93 -18.24 9.01
C LYS A 112 18.87 -17.32 10.23
N ASP A 113 17.71 -16.78 10.57
CA ASP A 113 17.52 -15.82 11.68
C ASP A 113 16.89 -16.45 12.93
N GLY A 114 16.45 -17.73 12.90
CA GLY A 114 15.75 -18.41 14.01
C GLY A 114 14.43 -17.74 14.42
N LEU A 115 13.87 -16.89 13.55
CA LEU A 115 12.67 -16.11 13.83
C LEU A 115 11.37 -16.75 13.34
N ARG A 116 11.45 -17.80 12.51
CA ARG A 116 10.27 -18.49 11.99
C ARG A 116 9.56 -19.28 13.09
N ARG A 117 8.24 -19.16 13.11
CA ARG A 117 7.36 -19.88 14.05
C ARG A 117 6.24 -20.61 13.30
N PRO A 118 6.57 -21.62 12.47
CA PRO A 118 5.57 -22.29 11.61
C PRO A 118 4.43 -22.94 12.41
N LYS A 119 4.69 -23.34 13.65
CA LYS A 119 3.66 -23.92 14.55
C LYS A 119 2.61 -22.91 14.99
N LEU A 120 2.92 -21.60 14.99
CA LEU A 120 2.04 -20.52 15.40
C LEU A 120 1.30 -19.87 14.24
N PHE A 121 1.51 -20.37 13.02
CA PHE A 121 0.87 -19.81 11.80
C PHE A 121 -0.64 -19.61 11.92
N TRP A 122 -1.35 -20.61 12.45
CA TRP A 122 -2.80 -20.52 12.62
C TRP A 122 -3.21 -19.50 13.70
N VAL A 123 -2.41 -19.38 14.74
CA VAL A 123 -2.65 -18.39 15.81
C VAL A 123 -2.44 -16.98 15.25
N ASP A 124 -1.38 -16.76 14.49
CA ASP A 124 -1.10 -15.47 13.85
C ASP A 124 -2.16 -15.11 12.81
N LEU A 125 -2.65 -16.10 12.05
CA LEU A 125 -3.73 -15.91 11.09
C LEU A 125 -5.02 -15.47 11.80
N ILE A 126 -5.41 -16.15 12.88
CA ILE A 126 -6.59 -15.79 13.68
C ILE A 126 -6.42 -14.39 14.27
N LEU A 127 -5.25 -14.09 14.84
CA LEU A 127 -4.95 -12.77 15.41
C LEU A 127 -5.07 -11.67 14.34
N THR A 128 -4.55 -11.92 13.15
CA THR A 128 -4.65 -10.98 12.02
C THR A 128 -6.11 -10.74 11.63
N ILE A 129 -6.92 -11.79 11.52
CA ILE A 129 -8.36 -11.67 11.21
C ILE A 129 -9.08 -10.88 12.32
N LEU A 130 -8.77 -11.13 13.60
CA LEU A 130 -9.35 -10.40 14.72
C LEU A 130 -8.97 -8.91 14.70
N VAL A 131 -7.72 -8.59 14.42
CA VAL A 131 -7.25 -7.19 14.27
C VAL A 131 -8.00 -6.50 13.13
N ILE A 132 -8.13 -7.13 11.97
CA ILE A 132 -8.88 -6.58 10.83
C ILE A 132 -10.36 -6.40 11.18
N ALA A 133 -10.98 -7.39 11.81
CA ALA A 133 -12.38 -7.31 12.24
C ALA A 133 -12.60 -6.18 13.27
N ALA A 134 -11.67 -6.00 14.19
CA ALA A 134 -11.68 -4.89 15.16
C ALA A 134 -11.58 -3.53 14.46
N LEU A 135 -10.69 -3.39 13.47
CA LEU A 135 -10.55 -2.15 12.68
C LEU A 135 -11.85 -1.76 11.97
N VAL A 136 -12.60 -2.75 11.47
CA VAL A 136 -13.85 -2.48 10.72
C VAL A 136 -15.03 -2.19 11.64
N LYS A 137 -15.11 -2.86 12.81
CA LYS A 137 -16.34 -2.87 13.62
C LYS A 137 -16.26 -2.08 14.94
N SER A 138 -15.07 -1.86 15.52
CA SER A 138 -14.98 -1.39 16.90
C SER A 138 -15.17 0.12 17.07
N GLY A 139 -14.99 0.93 16.04
CA GLY A 139 -14.94 2.39 16.17
C GLY A 139 -13.78 2.91 17.05
N VAL A 140 -12.87 2.03 17.46
CA VAL A 140 -11.66 2.37 18.21
C VAL A 140 -10.58 2.86 17.25
N ALA A 141 -9.80 3.85 17.68
CA ALA A 141 -8.74 4.41 16.86
C ALA A 141 -7.75 3.32 16.39
N PRO A 142 -7.41 3.26 15.07
CA PRO A 142 -6.60 2.21 14.48
C PRO A 142 -5.26 1.98 15.19
N TYR A 143 -4.62 3.03 15.68
CA TYR A 143 -3.34 2.93 16.38
C TYR A 143 -3.42 2.11 17.66
N LEU A 144 -4.54 2.17 18.41
CA LEU A 144 -4.74 1.36 19.62
C LEU A 144 -4.89 -0.12 19.24
N ILE A 145 -5.67 -0.42 18.22
CA ILE A 145 -5.89 -1.79 17.75
C ILE A 145 -4.56 -2.42 17.31
N PHE A 146 -3.75 -1.69 16.55
CA PHE A 146 -2.42 -2.16 16.15
C PHE A 146 -1.45 -2.30 17.32
N MET A 147 -1.49 -1.37 18.28
CA MET A 147 -0.64 -1.44 19.47
C MET A 147 -0.95 -2.71 20.28
N PHE A 148 -2.20 -2.98 20.59
CA PHE A 148 -2.60 -4.19 21.32
C PHE A 148 -2.35 -5.46 20.49
N GLY A 149 -2.67 -5.45 19.19
CA GLY A 149 -2.40 -6.57 18.30
C GLY A 149 -0.91 -6.92 18.24
N THR A 150 -0.05 -5.90 18.13
CA THR A 150 1.41 -6.08 18.13
C THR A 150 1.93 -6.61 19.47
N MET A 151 1.43 -6.09 20.60
CA MET A 151 1.79 -6.59 21.93
C MET A 151 1.45 -8.07 22.08
N ILE A 152 0.23 -8.47 21.71
CA ILE A 152 -0.24 -9.85 21.76
C ILE A 152 0.63 -10.74 20.85
N ALA A 153 0.90 -10.30 19.61
CA ALA A 153 1.75 -11.03 18.67
C ALA A 153 3.17 -11.23 19.21
N LEU A 154 3.77 -10.19 19.79
CA LEU A 154 5.10 -10.27 20.39
C LEU A 154 5.13 -11.24 21.58
N MET A 155 4.14 -11.21 22.47
CA MET A 155 4.08 -12.09 23.63
C MET A 155 3.90 -13.56 23.21
N ILE A 156 3.12 -13.85 22.19
CA ILE A 156 2.85 -15.21 21.71
C ILE A 156 4.07 -15.76 20.94
N ASN A 157 4.62 -14.97 20.00
CA ASN A 157 5.67 -15.44 19.09
C ASN A 157 7.08 -15.36 19.69
N TYR A 158 7.31 -14.36 20.55
CA TYR A 158 8.64 -14.06 21.10
C TYR A 158 8.57 -13.79 22.60
N PRO A 159 8.40 -14.82 23.44
CA PRO A 159 8.28 -14.64 24.90
C PRO A 159 9.55 -14.08 25.57
N ASP A 160 10.71 -14.15 24.91
CA ASP A 160 11.94 -13.55 25.41
C ASP A 160 11.95 -12.02 25.25
N MET A 161 11.95 -11.30 26.36
CA MET A 161 12.00 -9.84 26.42
C MET A 161 13.23 -9.23 25.75
N GLY A 162 14.38 -9.92 25.80
CA GLY A 162 15.60 -9.50 25.14
C GLY A 162 15.47 -9.52 23.62
N LEU A 163 14.84 -10.56 23.08
CA LEU A 163 14.56 -10.67 21.65
C LEU A 163 13.50 -9.65 21.20
N GLN A 164 12.44 -9.44 21.99
CA GLN A 164 11.46 -8.39 21.71
C GLN A 164 12.11 -7.01 21.59
N GLY A 165 12.99 -6.66 22.53
CA GLY A 165 13.74 -5.41 22.51
C GLY A 165 14.62 -5.24 21.27
N LYS A 166 15.26 -6.32 20.81
CA LYS A 166 16.06 -6.33 19.56
C LYS A 166 15.18 -6.12 18.32
N LEU A 167 14.02 -6.78 18.26
CA LEU A 167 13.07 -6.61 17.16
C LEU A 167 12.52 -5.19 17.10
N LEU A 168 12.10 -4.63 18.23
CA LEU A 168 11.62 -3.25 18.30
C LEU A 168 12.69 -2.26 17.84
N LYS A 169 13.93 -2.40 18.31
CA LYS A 169 15.06 -1.56 17.88
C LYS A 169 15.37 -1.71 16.38
N LYS A 170 15.21 -2.89 15.80
CA LYS A 170 15.43 -3.15 14.37
C LYS A 170 14.43 -2.39 13.49
N TYR A 171 13.17 -2.27 13.93
CA TYR A 171 12.09 -1.68 13.14
C TYR A 171 11.74 -0.23 13.53
N ALA A 172 12.18 0.25 14.69
CA ALA A 172 11.93 1.61 15.16
C ALA A 172 12.36 2.72 14.18
N PRO A 173 13.51 2.65 13.49
CA PRO A 173 13.90 3.69 12.54
C PRO A 173 12.85 3.94 11.47
N SER A 174 12.29 2.89 10.88
CA SER A 174 11.25 3.02 9.85
C SER A 174 9.97 3.72 10.36
N CYS A 175 9.61 3.49 11.62
CA CYS A 175 8.47 4.18 12.25
C CYS A 175 8.77 5.67 12.48
N ILE A 176 9.98 5.99 12.92
CA ILE A 176 10.42 7.36 13.16
C ILE A 176 10.44 8.15 11.85
N ASP A 177 11.03 7.59 10.80
CA ASP A 177 11.11 8.22 9.47
C ASP A 177 9.71 8.55 8.93
N LEU A 178 8.76 7.62 9.05
CA LEU A 178 7.37 7.85 8.64
C LEU A 178 6.71 8.95 9.49
N THR A 179 6.91 8.93 10.81
CA THR A 179 6.32 9.91 11.72
C THR A 179 6.83 11.32 11.43
N VAL A 180 8.14 11.50 11.25
CA VAL A 180 8.74 12.80 10.93
C VAL A 180 8.22 13.31 9.59
N THR A 181 8.11 12.44 8.60
CA THR A 181 7.55 12.80 7.28
C THR A 181 6.11 13.28 7.39
N LEU A 182 5.26 12.58 8.16
CA LEU A 182 3.86 12.96 8.35
C LEU A 182 3.71 14.29 9.10
N ILE A 183 4.53 14.54 10.13
CA ILE A 183 4.54 15.82 10.85
C ILE A 183 4.94 16.96 9.92
N GLY A 184 6.04 16.79 9.16
CA GLY A 184 6.50 17.80 8.19
C GLY A 184 5.45 18.10 7.13
N ALA A 185 4.80 17.06 6.59
CA ALA A 185 3.72 17.20 5.62
C ALA A 185 2.48 17.89 6.21
N GLY A 186 2.13 17.60 7.47
CA GLY A 186 1.04 18.27 8.17
C GLY A 186 1.28 19.77 8.37
N VAL A 187 2.50 20.16 8.75
CA VAL A 187 2.89 21.58 8.84
C VAL A 187 2.79 22.27 7.48
N PHE A 188 3.33 21.65 6.44
CA PHE A 188 3.24 22.15 5.07
C PHE A 188 1.79 22.35 4.63
N LEU A 189 0.94 21.34 4.79
CA LEU A 189 -0.48 21.41 4.44
C LEU A 189 -1.20 22.51 5.23
N GLY A 190 -0.92 22.62 6.53
CA GLY A 190 -1.50 23.65 7.39
C GLY A 190 -1.15 25.07 6.93
N ILE A 191 0.10 25.32 6.53
CA ILE A 191 0.51 26.62 5.96
C ILE A 191 -0.23 26.87 4.64
N PHE A 192 -0.24 25.93 3.75
CA PHE A 192 -0.89 26.06 2.43
C PHE A 192 -2.39 26.29 2.55
N ALA A 193 -3.09 25.54 3.39
CA ALA A 193 -4.54 25.66 3.58
C ALA A 193 -4.93 27.02 4.17
N ASN A 194 -4.17 27.50 5.18
CA ASN A 194 -4.54 28.73 5.89
C ASN A 194 -3.98 30.02 5.25
N SER A 195 -3.03 29.93 4.32
CA SER A 195 -2.48 31.09 3.61
C SER A 195 -3.33 31.61 2.44
N GLY A 196 -4.36 30.87 2.04
CA GLY A 196 -5.14 31.18 0.84
C GLY A 196 -4.44 30.88 -0.49
N ILE A 197 -3.21 30.33 -0.45
CA ILE A 197 -2.46 29.98 -1.65
C ILE A 197 -3.21 28.94 -2.49
N ILE A 198 -3.75 27.90 -1.86
CA ILE A 198 -4.49 26.83 -2.57
C ILE A 198 -5.69 27.42 -3.31
N THR A 199 -6.47 28.29 -2.67
CA THR A 199 -7.64 28.94 -3.28
C THR A 199 -7.23 29.82 -4.46
N SER A 200 -6.15 30.59 -4.32
CA SER A 200 -5.64 31.41 -5.42
C SER A 200 -5.17 30.58 -6.61
N MET A 201 -4.46 29.47 -6.36
CA MET A 201 -4.02 28.53 -7.39
C MET A 201 -5.22 27.86 -8.08
N ALA A 202 -6.25 27.47 -7.33
CA ALA A 202 -7.47 26.89 -7.87
C ALA A 202 -8.21 27.86 -8.80
N GLN A 203 -8.33 29.15 -8.42
CA GLN A 203 -8.95 30.17 -9.26
C GLN A 203 -8.21 30.35 -10.59
N VAL A 204 -6.88 30.39 -10.58
CA VAL A 204 -6.06 30.45 -11.79
C VAL A 204 -6.29 29.21 -12.66
N LEU A 205 -6.33 28.02 -12.06
CA LEU A 205 -6.52 26.76 -12.75
C LEU A 205 -7.91 26.69 -13.43
N ILE A 206 -8.96 27.13 -12.72
CA ILE A 206 -10.33 27.24 -13.27
C ILE A 206 -10.37 28.23 -14.45
N GLY A 207 -9.60 29.32 -14.39
CA GLY A 207 -9.54 30.32 -15.47
C GLY A 207 -8.83 29.84 -16.74
N ILE A 208 -7.85 28.91 -16.59
CA ILE A 208 -7.06 28.38 -17.73
C ILE A 208 -7.73 27.15 -18.34
N LEU A 209 -8.33 26.27 -17.52
CA LEU A 209 -8.90 25.01 -17.99
C LEU A 209 -10.28 25.21 -18.64
N PRO A 210 -10.58 24.49 -19.74
CA PRO A 210 -11.94 24.43 -20.27
C PRO A 210 -12.93 23.91 -19.22
N LYS A 211 -14.12 24.50 -19.15
CA LYS A 211 -15.14 24.15 -18.11
C LYS A 211 -15.46 22.66 -18.03
N PHE A 212 -15.44 21.94 -19.16
CA PHE A 212 -15.69 20.50 -19.18
C PHE A 212 -14.54 19.70 -18.52
N MET A 213 -13.30 20.18 -18.65
CA MET A 213 -12.14 19.53 -18.01
C MET A 213 -12.12 19.76 -16.51
N VAL A 214 -12.51 20.94 -16.04
CA VAL A 214 -12.52 21.25 -14.60
C VAL A 214 -13.40 20.27 -13.85
N LYS A 215 -14.61 19.99 -14.33
CA LYS A 215 -15.54 19.05 -13.71
C LYS A 215 -14.96 17.63 -13.55
N TYR A 216 -14.16 17.19 -14.50
CA TYR A 216 -13.57 15.83 -14.52
C TYR A 216 -12.11 15.80 -14.09
N LEU A 217 -11.58 16.92 -13.59
CA LEU A 217 -10.18 17.04 -13.21
C LEU A 217 -9.74 15.96 -12.22
N TYR A 218 -10.59 15.63 -11.25
CA TYR A 218 -10.30 14.59 -10.26
C TYR A 218 -10.13 13.19 -10.88
N ILE A 219 -10.88 12.87 -11.94
CA ILE A 219 -10.73 11.62 -12.70
C ILE A 219 -9.44 11.65 -13.52
N ILE A 220 -9.17 12.78 -14.18
CA ILE A 220 -7.93 12.98 -14.95
C ILE A 220 -6.71 12.81 -14.04
N MET A 221 -6.74 13.45 -12.88
CA MET A 221 -5.66 13.32 -11.89
C MET A 221 -5.56 11.93 -11.32
N GLY A 222 -6.67 11.21 -11.15
CA GLY A 222 -6.66 9.79 -10.81
C GLY A 222 -5.95 8.94 -11.87
N ILE A 223 -6.30 9.09 -13.15
CA ILE A 223 -5.66 8.35 -14.25
C ILE A 223 -4.16 8.70 -14.38
N LEU A 224 -3.81 9.98 -14.22
CA LEU A 224 -2.43 10.45 -14.25
C LEU A 224 -1.67 10.23 -12.94
N GLY A 225 -2.32 9.73 -11.90
CA GLY A 225 -1.76 9.54 -10.58
C GLY A 225 -0.50 8.68 -10.56
N GLY A 226 -0.48 7.58 -11.32
CA GLY A 226 0.69 6.75 -11.47
C GLY A 226 1.90 7.49 -12.07
N PRO A 227 1.82 8.07 -13.27
CA PRO A 227 2.89 8.87 -13.87
C PRO A 227 3.32 10.07 -13.01
N ILE A 228 2.37 10.83 -12.49
CA ILE A 228 2.65 12.01 -11.65
C ILE A 228 3.31 11.60 -10.33
N GLY A 229 2.79 10.57 -9.68
CA GLY A 229 3.35 10.04 -8.44
C GLY A 229 4.76 9.49 -8.60
N LEU A 230 5.12 8.96 -9.77
CA LEU A 230 6.49 8.55 -10.07
C LEU A 230 7.46 9.73 -10.19
N ILE A 231 7.00 10.87 -10.74
CA ILE A 231 7.82 12.07 -10.94
C ILE A 231 7.95 12.88 -9.65
N MET A 232 6.83 13.14 -8.97
CA MET A 232 6.78 14.03 -7.81
C MET A 232 6.91 13.30 -6.49
N GLY A 233 6.67 12.00 -6.47
CA GLY A 233 6.51 11.22 -5.24
C GLY A 233 5.12 11.38 -4.59
N PRO A 234 4.82 10.55 -3.58
CA PRO A 234 3.48 10.51 -2.98
C PRO A 234 3.17 11.75 -2.12
N ASP A 235 4.16 12.35 -1.47
CA ASP A 235 3.92 13.43 -0.53
C ASP A 235 3.40 14.71 -1.23
N PRO A 236 4.05 15.26 -2.28
CA PRO A 236 3.50 16.38 -3.02
C PRO A 236 2.18 16.06 -3.71
N TYR A 237 1.99 14.83 -4.18
CA TYR A 237 0.76 14.42 -4.84
C TYR A 237 -0.45 14.51 -3.89
N TYR A 238 -0.35 14.00 -2.66
CA TYR A 238 -1.47 14.04 -1.71
C TYR A 238 -1.56 15.34 -0.92
N TYR A 239 -0.46 16.02 -0.61
CA TYR A 239 -0.48 17.19 0.25
C TYR A 239 -0.50 18.54 -0.48
N ALA A 240 -0.11 18.57 -1.77
CA ALA A 240 -0.18 19.79 -2.56
C ALA A 240 -1.20 19.69 -3.70
N VAL A 241 -1.13 18.63 -4.52
CA VAL A 241 -1.99 18.50 -5.70
C VAL A 241 -3.44 18.18 -5.31
N MET A 242 -3.67 17.26 -4.38
CA MET A 242 -5.02 16.84 -4.02
C MET A 242 -5.87 17.99 -3.42
N PRO A 243 -5.39 18.80 -2.45
CA PRO A 243 -6.16 19.96 -1.97
C PRO A 243 -6.47 20.96 -3.07
N LEU A 244 -5.54 21.20 -4.00
CA LEU A 244 -5.77 22.06 -5.16
C LEU A 244 -6.89 21.51 -6.06
N VAL A 245 -6.88 20.21 -6.33
CA VAL A 245 -7.96 19.56 -7.11
C VAL A 245 -9.30 19.69 -6.39
N ILE A 246 -9.34 19.43 -5.08
CA ILE A 246 -10.55 19.56 -4.27
C ILE A 246 -11.16 20.94 -4.39
N GLU A 247 -10.36 21.99 -4.16
CA GLU A 247 -10.81 23.39 -4.26
C GLU A 247 -11.28 23.74 -5.67
N THR A 248 -10.58 23.21 -6.68
CA THR A 248 -10.92 23.45 -8.10
C THR A 248 -12.25 22.83 -8.50
N VAL A 249 -12.59 21.63 -7.99
CA VAL A 249 -13.83 20.92 -8.37
C VAL A 249 -14.99 21.14 -7.42
N ALA A 250 -14.76 21.73 -6.24
CA ALA A 250 -15.80 22.01 -5.25
C ALA A 250 -17.01 22.78 -5.80
N PRO A 251 -16.86 23.82 -6.67
CA PRO A 251 -17.99 24.54 -7.27
C PRO A 251 -18.91 23.66 -8.12
N TYR A 252 -18.45 22.47 -8.52
CA TYR A 252 -19.23 21.50 -9.31
C TYR A 252 -19.94 20.45 -8.45
N GLY A 253 -19.93 20.59 -7.12
CA GLY A 253 -20.58 19.69 -6.17
C GLY A 253 -19.84 18.38 -5.93
N ILE A 254 -18.54 18.31 -6.27
CA ILE A 254 -17.69 17.14 -6.06
C ILE A 254 -17.06 17.25 -4.67
N THR A 255 -17.23 16.19 -3.86
CA THR A 255 -16.76 16.17 -2.47
C THR A 255 -15.26 15.81 -2.38
N ALA A 256 -14.61 16.26 -1.31
CA ALA A 256 -13.21 15.92 -1.02
C ALA A 256 -12.98 14.39 -0.99
N ALA A 257 -13.93 13.62 -0.43
CA ALA A 257 -13.87 12.17 -0.41
C ALA A 257 -13.92 11.54 -1.82
N GLN A 258 -14.66 12.11 -2.75
CA GLN A 258 -14.69 11.63 -4.15
C GLN A 258 -13.36 11.89 -4.85
N VAL A 259 -12.76 13.05 -4.62
CA VAL A 259 -11.43 13.39 -5.16
C VAL A 259 -10.37 12.43 -4.58
N ALA A 260 -10.36 12.25 -3.26
CA ALA A 260 -9.42 11.34 -2.59
C ALA A 260 -9.52 9.91 -3.13
N LYS A 261 -10.74 9.39 -3.30
CA LYS A 261 -10.96 8.06 -3.89
C LYS A 261 -10.41 7.94 -5.30
N ALA A 262 -10.70 8.92 -6.16
CA ALA A 262 -10.21 8.91 -7.54
C ALA A 262 -8.67 8.96 -7.59
N MET A 263 -8.05 9.81 -6.78
CA MET A 263 -6.59 9.96 -6.73
C MET A 263 -5.87 8.81 -6.02
N LEU A 264 -6.55 8.01 -5.18
CA LEU A 264 -6.00 6.80 -4.56
C LEU A 264 -6.01 5.59 -5.49
N ILE A 265 -6.93 5.56 -6.46
CA ILE A 265 -7.08 4.44 -7.41
C ILE A 265 -6.06 4.54 -8.55
N GLY A 266 -5.62 5.73 -8.90
CA GLY A 266 -4.58 5.96 -9.91
C GLY A 266 -3.19 5.77 -9.38
#